data_a53cff1828b200d239f0512cc9ce6c6d
#
_entry.id   a53cff1828b200d239f0512cc9ce6c6d
#
_cell.length_a   1.000
_cell.length_b   1.000
_cell.length_c   1.000
_cell.angle_alpha   90.00
_cell.angle_beta   90.00
_cell.angle_gamma   90.00
#
_symmetry.space_group_name_H-M   'P 1'
#
loop_
_entity.id
_entity.type
_entity.pdbx_description
1 polymer ?
#
loop_
_entity_poly.entity_id
_entity_poly.type
_entity_poly.pdbx_seq_one_letter_code
_entity_poly.pdbx_strand_id
1 'polypeptide(L)'
;MKIEIRWKCYENAVDGLCVGVGMVMDGNVSCIGGVGPTGLMQNACWKGVSMTGNGNEPDTTHASMGQFDDIDETILSMLEKDGRATLSQLSDATGLSISAVQSRVQKLERRNVILGYKAVIDDEKRGLAVRAYIAVTPIDYSKEAEIPAKLQDIEGIMSCDSVAGSPSYMLTVRAASPSKLEDLLNVIHQTVPVSTETTIVLQRYFSK
;
A
#
# COMPACT_ATOMS: atom_id res chain seq x y z
N MET A 1 -1.75 14.79 -18.10
CA MET A 1 -2.35 13.45 -17.97
C MET A 1 -3.47 13.57 -16.95
N LYS A 2 -4.74 13.59 -17.42
CA LYS A 2 -5.90 13.75 -16.53
C LYS A 2 -6.19 12.40 -15.89
N ILE A 3 -6.13 12.32 -14.55
CA ILE A 3 -6.58 11.15 -13.80
C ILE A 3 -8.00 11.45 -13.36
N GLU A 4 -8.95 10.72 -13.93
CA GLU A 4 -10.36 10.78 -13.52
C GLU A 4 -10.59 9.72 -12.44
N ILE A 5 -10.79 10.16 -11.20
CA ILE A 5 -11.14 9.25 -10.10
C ILE A 5 -12.66 9.31 -9.94
N ARG A 6 -13.35 8.21 -10.28
CA ARG A 6 -14.78 8.03 -10.03
C ARG A 6 -15.01 7.51 -8.62
N TRP A 7 -15.76 8.25 -7.82
CA TRP A 7 -16.21 7.84 -6.49
C TRP A 7 -17.57 7.19 -6.56
N LYS A 8 -17.77 6.03 -5.92
CA LYS A 8 -19.08 5.45 -5.62
C LYS A 8 -19.43 5.80 -4.17
N CYS A 9 -20.53 6.54 -3.99
CA CYS A 9 -21.16 6.68 -2.67
C CYS A 9 -21.90 5.38 -2.36
N TYR A 10 -21.61 4.75 -1.23
CA TYR A 10 -22.46 3.71 -0.65
C TYR A 10 -23.44 4.39 0.30
N GLU A 11 -24.71 4.22 0.01
CA GLU A 11 -25.83 4.65 0.83
C GLU A 11 -26.10 3.55 1.86
N ASN A 12 -25.60 3.70 3.09
CA ASN A 12 -26.10 2.96 4.23
C ASN A 12 -27.14 3.84 4.94
N ALA A 13 -28.39 3.47 4.76
CA ALA A 13 -29.54 4.10 5.38
C ALA A 13 -29.65 3.72 6.86
N VAL A 14 -28.87 4.37 7.73
CA VAL A 14 -29.23 4.60 9.13
C VAL A 14 -28.65 5.96 9.48
N ASP A 15 -29.54 6.91 9.80
CA ASP A 15 -29.26 8.24 10.39
C ASP A 15 -28.55 9.31 9.53
N GLY A 16 -28.93 9.48 8.27
CA GLY A 16 -28.85 10.80 7.60
C GLY A 16 -27.53 11.57 7.62
N LEU A 17 -26.38 10.95 7.88
CA LEU A 17 -25.08 11.62 7.95
C LEU A 17 -24.26 11.30 6.71
N CYS A 18 -24.21 12.24 5.75
CA CYS A 18 -23.28 12.20 4.64
C CYS A 18 -21.87 12.60 5.13
N VAL A 19 -20.94 11.65 5.24
CA VAL A 19 -19.53 11.96 5.46
C VAL A 19 -18.87 12.14 4.09
N GLY A 20 -18.72 13.38 3.65
CA GLY A 20 -17.96 13.73 2.46
C GLY A 20 -16.47 13.89 2.81
N VAL A 21 -15.59 13.07 2.23
CA VAL A 21 -14.14 13.30 2.27
C VAL A 21 -13.76 14.11 1.04
N GLY A 22 -13.40 15.37 1.23
CA GLY A 22 -12.90 16.26 0.18
C GLY A 22 -11.38 16.17 0.06
N MET A 23 -10.87 16.01 -1.15
CA MET A 23 -9.45 16.13 -1.46
C MET A 23 -9.15 17.56 -1.91
N VAL A 24 -8.19 18.21 -1.26
CA VAL A 24 -7.73 19.56 -1.62
C VAL A 24 -6.52 19.41 -2.53
N MET A 25 -6.62 19.93 -3.76
CA MET A 25 -5.48 20.21 -4.62
C MET A 25 -5.48 21.69 -4.97
N ASP A 26 -4.34 22.34 -4.81
CA ASP A 26 -4.06 23.73 -5.24
C ASP A 26 -5.03 24.81 -4.72
N GLY A 27 -5.44 24.73 -3.47
CA GLY A 27 -6.13 25.86 -2.79
C GLY A 27 -7.57 26.13 -3.25
N ASN A 28 -8.17 25.30 -4.10
CA ASN A 28 -9.56 25.45 -4.56
C ASN A 28 -10.39 24.18 -4.23
N VAL A 29 -11.40 24.36 -3.39
CA VAL A 29 -12.37 23.30 -3.04
C VAL A 29 -13.54 23.41 -4.01
N SER A 30 -13.70 22.45 -4.90
CA SER A 30 -14.90 22.32 -5.73
C SER A 30 -15.80 21.23 -5.18
N CYS A 31 -16.93 21.61 -4.57
CA CYS A 31 -18.00 20.70 -4.21
C CYS A 31 -18.85 20.41 -5.44
N ILE A 32 -18.92 19.15 -5.88
CA ILE A 32 -19.89 18.72 -6.89
C ILE A 32 -21.14 18.25 -6.13
N GLY A 33 -22.23 19.00 -6.27
CA GLY A 33 -23.51 18.72 -5.63
C GLY A 33 -24.17 17.47 -6.21
N GLY A 34 -24.63 16.57 -5.32
CA GLY A 34 -25.50 15.46 -5.65
C GLY A 34 -26.97 15.90 -5.64
N VAL A 35 -27.73 15.47 -6.64
CA VAL A 35 -29.18 15.73 -6.77
C VAL A 35 -29.92 14.68 -5.93
N GLY A 36 -30.63 15.11 -4.87
CA GLY A 36 -31.55 14.25 -4.12
C GLY A 36 -32.91 14.13 -4.83
N PRO A 37 -33.76 13.17 -4.45
CA PRO A 37 -34.99 12.80 -5.19
C PRO A 37 -36.15 13.80 -5.07
N THR A 38 -35.97 14.98 -4.51
CA THR A 38 -37.06 15.98 -4.32
C THR A 38 -36.70 17.36 -4.88
N GLY A 39 -36.01 17.47 -5.99
CA GLY A 39 -36.05 18.66 -6.86
C GLY A 39 -35.84 20.07 -6.23
N LEU A 40 -35.38 20.21 -5.01
CA LEU A 40 -35.14 21.49 -4.36
C LEU A 40 -33.64 21.68 -4.13
N MET A 41 -33.02 22.47 -5.01
CA MET A 41 -31.70 23.03 -4.82
C MET A 41 -31.68 23.93 -3.58
N GLN A 42 -31.06 23.48 -2.49
CA GLN A 42 -30.65 24.39 -1.43
C GLN A 42 -29.15 24.67 -1.57
N ASN A 43 -28.83 25.84 -2.12
CA ASN A 43 -27.51 26.44 -2.09
C ASN A 43 -27.16 26.80 -0.64
N ALA A 44 -26.53 25.88 0.09
CA ALA A 44 -25.86 26.22 1.34
C ALA A 44 -24.46 26.79 1.02
N CYS A 45 -24.46 28.09 0.69
CA CYS A 45 -23.25 28.87 0.61
C CYS A 45 -22.80 29.17 2.06
N TRP A 46 -21.72 28.56 2.51
CA TRP A 46 -21.06 28.95 3.76
C TRP A 46 -20.41 30.33 3.55
N LYS A 47 -21.13 31.38 3.93
CA LYS A 47 -20.56 32.72 4.06
C LYS A 47 -19.65 32.74 5.29
N GLY A 48 -18.41 33.10 5.05
CA GLY A 48 -17.38 33.64 5.89
C GLY A 48 -17.60 33.69 7.41
N VAL A 49 -16.89 32.83 8.13
CA VAL A 49 -16.53 33.12 9.51
C VAL A 49 -15.22 33.91 9.45
N SER A 50 -15.34 35.25 9.65
CA SER A 50 -14.19 36.11 9.92
C SER A 50 -13.70 35.82 11.32
N MET A 51 -12.59 35.11 11.46
CA MET A 51 -11.87 35.00 12.72
C MET A 51 -10.84 36.12 12.80
N THR A 52 -11.20 37.21 13.44
CA THR A 52 -10.23 38.11 14.05
C THR A 52 -9.84 37.52 15.42
N GLY A 53 -8.72 36.84 15.46
CA GLY A 53 -8.14 36.28 16.69
C GLY A 53 -6.62 36.48 16.64
N ASN A 54 -6.14 37.20 17.63
CA ASN A 54 -4.76 37.57 17.92
C ASN A 54 -3.77 36.42 17.70
N GLY A 55 -2.62 36.81 17.13
CA GLY A 55 -1.47 35.94 16.88
C GLY A 55 -1.01 35.14 18.08
N ASN A 56 -1.13 33.88 17.93
CA ASN A 56 -0.22 32.82 18.31
C ASN A 56 -0.54 31.72 17.31
N GLU A 57 0.19 31.69 16.19
CA GLU A 57 0.22 30.53 15.35
C GLU A 57 0.71 29.39 16.25
N PRO A 58 -0.07 28.32 16.48
CA PRO A 58 0.52 27.09 16.94
C PRO A 58 1.44 26.67 15.81
N ASP A 59 2.75 26.64 16.09
CA ASP A 59 3.75 25.96 15.32
C ASP A 59 3.19 24.60 14.89
N THR A 60 2.59 24.56 13.70
CA THR A 60 2.27 23.32 13.03
C THR A 60 3.61 22.75 12.56
N THR A 61 4.39 22.30 13.55
CA THR A 61 5.34 21.25 13.28
C THR A 61 4.50 20.09 12.75
N HIS A 62 4.30 20.08 11.43
CA HIS A 62 4.16 18.83 10.74
C HIS A 62 5.21 17.93 11.35
N ALA A 63 4.79 16.95 12.14
CA ALA A 63 5.64 15.87 12.55
C ALA A 63 6.17 15.31 11.23
N SER A 64 7.34 15.79 10.83
CA SER A 64 8.03 15.38 9.64
C SER A 64 8.28 13.90 9.86
N MET A 65 7.50 13.06 9.18
CA MET A 65 7.85 11.66 8.98
C MET A 65 9.30 11.71 8.50
N GLY A 66 10.22 11.35 9.40
CA GLY A 66 11.64 11.55 9.43
C GLY A 66 12.25 11.85 8.08
N GLN A 67 12.50 13.12 7.85
CA GLN A 67 13.22 13.56 6.68
C GLN A 67 14.60 12.92 6.76
N PHE A 68 14.89 12.01 5.84
CA PHE A 68 16.21 11.43 5.67
C PHE A 68 17.09 12.53 5.13
N ASP A 69 18.33 12.62 5.63
CA ASP A 69 19.31 13.50 5.00
C ASP A 69 19.85 12.83 3.71
N ASP A 70 20.52 13.58 2.86
CA ASP A 70 21.06 13.09 1.58
C ASP A 70 22.00 11.89 1.77
N ILE A 71 22.61 11.79 2.94
CA ILE A 71 23.50 10.68 3.31
C ILE A 71 22.69 9.42 3.62
N ASP A 72 21.60 9.54 4.38
CA ASP A 72 20.70 8.42 4.67
C ASP A 72 20.10 7.90 3.37
N GLU A 73 19.69 8.79 2.44
CA GLU A 73 19.15 8.42 1.13
C GLU A 73 20.20 7.70 0.26
N THR A 74 21.45 8.14 0.32
CA THR A 74 22.58 7.46 -0.37
C THR A 74 22.78 6.05 0.17
N ILE A 75 22.75 5.87 1.49
CA ILE A 75 22.87 4.56 2.14
C ILE A 75 21.70 3.65 1.71
N LEU A 76 20.47 4.14 1.76
CA LEU A 76 19.28 3.38 1.38
C LEU A 76 19.32 2.97 -0.10
N SER A 77 19.65 3.89 -1.01
CA SER A 77 19.77 3.60 -2.45
C SER A 77 20.85 2.56 -2.76
N MET A 78 21.95 2.54 -2.01
CA MET A 78 22.99 1.52 -2.19
C MET A 78 22.53 0.16 -1.68
N LEU A 79 21.90 0.11 -0.50
CA LEU A 79 21.39 -1.12 0.10
C LEU A 79 20.19 -1.69 -0.69
N GLU A 80 19.39 -0.84 -1.34
CA GLU A 80 18.32 -1.27 -2.24
C GLU A 80 18.87 -1.98 -3.49
N LYS A 81 20.01 -1.49 -4.03
CA LYS A 81 20.67 -2.10 -5.19
C LYS A 81 21.46 -3.35 -4.83
N ASP A 82 22.14 -3.32 -3.70
CA ASP A 82 22.92 -4.44 -3.18
C ASP A 82 22.76 -4.55 -1.65
N GLY A 83 21.85 -5.40 -1.22
CA GLY A 83 21.62 -5.67 0.21
C GLY A 83 22.82 -6.30 0.93
N ARG A 84 23.94 -6.60 0.24
CA ARG A 84 25.18 -7.10 0.79
C ARG A 84 26.29 -6.04 0.78
N ALA A 85 25.99 -4.78 0.42
CA ALA A 85 26.95 -3.70 0.44
C ALA A 85 27.63 -3.61 1.83
N THR A 86 28.96 -3.58 1.85
CA THR A 86 29.74 -3.52 3.08
C THR A 86 29.76 -2.11 3.65
N LEU A 87 29.97 -1.99 4.97
CA LEU A 87 30.12 -0.68 5.62
C LEU A 87 31.26 0.15 5.02
N SER A 88 32.32 -0.50 4.49
CA SER A 88 33.41 0.19 3.78
C SER A 88 32.90 0.83 2.49
N GLN A 89 32.14 0.09 1.66
CA GLN A 89 31.56 0.62 0.42
C GLN A 89 30.59 1.79 0.68
N LEU A 90 29.78 1.67 1.73
CA LEU A 90 28.90 2.76 2.16
C LEU A 90 29.69 3.97 2.67
N SER A 91 30.80 3.73 3.39
CA SER A 91 31.74 4.77 3.86
C SER A 91 32.36 5.54 2.70
N ASP A 92 32.85 4.81 1.69
CA ASP A 92 33.44 5.40 0.49
C ASP A 92 32.44 6.26 -0.30
N ALA A 93 31.20 5.80 -0.40
CA ALA A 93 30.15 6.51 -1.14
C ALA A 93 29.63 7.75 -0.41
N THR A 94 29.60 7.73 0.92
CA THR A 94 29.05 8.83 1.74
C THR A 94 30.11 9.81 2.22
N GLY A 95 31.40 9.44 2.14
CA GLY A 95 32.52 10.22 2.70
C GLY A 95 32.59 10.21 4.23
N LEU A 96 31.80 9.36 4.90
CA LEU A 96 31.79 9.23 6.35
C LEU A 96 32.74 8.14 6.83
N SER A 97 33.10 8.17 8.10
CA SER A 97 33.81 7.05 8.73
C SER A 97 32.91 5.81 8.81
N ILE A 98 33.51 4.61 8.81
CA ILE A 98 32.78 3.33 8.93
C ILE A 98 31.87 3.30 10.17
N SER A 99 32.36 3.83 11.31
CA SER A 99 31.57 3.89 12.54
C SER A 99 30.38 4.82 12.46
N ALA A 100 30.51 5.95 11.73
CA ALA A 100 29.38 6.87 11.48
C ALA A 100 28.31 6.23 10.58
N VAL A 101 28.73 5.55 9.51
CA VAL A 101 27.83 4.80 8.62
C VAL A 101 27.13 3.69 9.39
N GLN A 102 27.86 2.90 10.18
CA GLN A 102 27.26 1.84 11.01
C GLN A 102 26.18 2.38 11.95
N SER A 103 26.45 3.52 12.61
CA SER A 103 25.47 4.16 13.50
C SER A 103 24.20 4.60 12.75
N ARG A 104 24.35 5.11 11.50
CA ARG A 104 23.23 5.51 10.65
C ARG A 104 22.40 4.31 10.20
N VAL A 105 23.04 3.25 9.71
CA VAL A 105 22.36 2.00 9.32
C VAL A 105 21.54 1.45 10.50
N GLN A 106 22.15 1.32 11.68
CA GLN A 106 21.45 0.88 12.88
C GLN A 106 20.29 1.80 13.28
N LYS A 107 20.41 3.12 13.04
CA LYS A 107 19.30 4.06 13.27
C LYS A 107 18.15 3.82 12.30
N LEU A 108 18.44 3.57 11.02
CA LEU A 108 17.44 3.26 9.99
C LEU A 108 16.72 1.93 10.28
N GLU A 109 17.46 0.91 10.74
CA GLU A 109 16.88 -0.37 11.19
C GLU A 109 15.97 -0.19 12.41
N ARG A 110 16.44 0.49 13.47
CA ARG A 110 15.64 0.75 14.68
C ARG A 110 14.37 1.57 14.41
N ARG A 111 14.40 2.42 13.38
CA ARG A 111 13.22 3.21 12.95
C ARG A 111 12.32 2.44 12.00
N ASN A 112 12.62 1.17 11.73
CA ASN A 112 11.90 0.33 10.75
C ASN A 112 11.85 0.95 9.35
N VAL A 113 12.85 1.73 8.95
CA VAL A 113 13.03 2.19 7.57
C VAL A 113 13.62 1.05 6.74
N ILE A 114 14.67 0.42 7.27
CA ILE A 114 15.17 -0.85 6.75
C ILE A 114 14.42 -1.96 7.50
N LEU A 115 13.52 -2.63 6.79
CA LEU A 115 12.70 -3.71 7.35
C LEU A 115 13.46 -5.04 7.43
N GLY A 116 14.55 -5.17 6.67
CA GLY A 116 15.37 -6.37 6.61
C GLY A 116 16.14 -6.49 5.31
N TYR A 117 16.95 -7.53 5.22
CA TYR A 117 17.74 -7.85 4.04
C TYR A 117 17.26 -9.17 3.47
N LYS A 118 16.98 -9.19 2.17
CA LYS A 118 16.38 -10.35 1.50
C LYS A 118 17.21 -10.75 0.28
N ALA A 119 17.47 -12.05 0.15
CA ALA A 119 18.05 -12.58 -1.07
C ALA A 119 17.01 -12.60 -2.18
N VAL A 120 17.36 -12.11 -3.37
CA VAL A 120 16.57 -12.31 -4.58
C VAL A 120 16.93 -13.67 -5.16
N ILE A 121 15.95 -14.57 -5.19
CA ILE A 121 16.13 -15.96 -5.60
C ILE A 121 15.36 -16.20 -6.90
N ASP A 122 15.97 -16.97 -7.80
CA ASP A 122 15.32 -17.44 -9.00
C ASP A 122 14.31 -18.53 -8.68
N ASP A 123 13.02 -18.20 -8.72
CA ASP A 123 11.92 -19.10 -8.40
C ASP A 123 11.86 -20.30 -9.35
N GLU A 124 12.19 -20.13 -10.65
CA GLU A 124 12.18 -21.21 -11.63
C GLU A 124 13.24 -22.27 -11.31
N LYS A 125 14.43 -21.83 -10.88
CA LYS A 125 15.50 -22.73 -10.43
C LYS A 125 15.17 -23.47 -9.15
N ARG A 126 14.22 -22.95 -8.36
CA ARG A 126 13.66 -23.63 -7.19
C ARG A 126 12.50 -24.57 -7.54
N GLY A 127 12.14 -24.68 -8.83
CA GLY A 127 11.02 -25.48 -9.29
C GLY A 127 9.65 -24.81 -9.15
N LEU A 128 9.61 -23.49 -8.89
CA LEU A 128 8.37 -22.71 -8.78
C LEU A 128 8.15 -21.93 -10.09
N ALA A 129 7.87 -22.66 -11.16
CA ALA A 129 7.82 -22.10 -12.51
C ALA A 129 6.55 -21.27 -12.78
N VAL A 130 5.48 -21.47 -12.00
CA VAL A 130 4.21 -20.74 -12.19
C VAL A 130 4.12 -19.61 -11.18
N ARG A 131 3.93 -18.40 -11.71
CA ARG A 131 3.61 -17.19 -10.96
C ARG A 131 2.21 -16.74 -11.33
N ALA A 132 1.40 -16.36 -10.35
CA ALA A 132 0.09 -15.81 -10.63
C ALA A 132 -0.28 -14.71 -9.62
N TYR A 133 -1.23 -13.88 -10.05
CA TYR A 133 -1.95 -12.95 -9.19
C TYR A 133 -3.36 -13.50 -8.99
N ILE A 134 -3.84 -13.51 -7.75
CA ILE A 134 -5.20 -13.94 -7.43
C ILE A 134 -5.92 -12.75 -6.80
N ALA A 135 -6.92 -12.25 -7.51
CA ALA A 135 -7.85 -11.28 -7.00
C ALA A 135 -8.86 -11.99 -6.09
N VAL A 136 -9.02 -11.53 -4.86
CA VAL A 136 -9.86 -12.15 -3.83
C VAL A 136 -10.97 -11.19 -3.45
N THR A 137 -12.22 -11.65 -3.60
CA THR A 137 -13.43 -10.92 -3.21
C THR A 137 -14.17 -11.71 -2.14
N PRO A 138 -14.37 -11.16 -0.92
CA PRO A 138 -15.15 -11.82 0.11
C PRO A 138 -16.57 -12.10 -0.35
N ILE A 139 -17.13 -13.27 -0.04
CA ILE A 139 -18.55 -13.55 -0.19
C ILE A 139 -19.33 -12.90 0.96
N ASP A 140 -18.73 -12.87 2.15
CA ASP A 140 -19.28 -12.21 3.35
C ASP A 140 -18.29 -11.15 3.85
N TYR A 141 -18.62 -9.89 3.62
CA TYR A 141 -17.82 -8.73 4.03
C TYR A 141 -17.72 -8.55 5.55
N SER A 142 -18.63 -9.15 6.34
CA SER A 142 -18.54 -9.07 7.81
C SER A 142 -17.30 -9.77 8.37
N LYS A 143 -16.71 -10.70 7.62
CA LYS A 143 -15.52 -11.48 7.98
C LYS A 143 -14.29 -11.12 7.16
N GLU A 144 -14.36 -10.07 6.39
CA GLU A 144 -13.28 -9.64 5.49
C GLU A 144 -11.94 -9.45 6.23
N ALA A 145 -11.96 -8.80 7.41
CA ALA A 145 -10.76 -8.52 8.18
C ALA A 145 -9.98 -9.77 8.66
N GLU A 146 -10.65 -10.95 8.69
CA GLU A 146 -10.02 -12.20 9.10
C GLU A 146 -9.27 -12.92 7.96
N ILE A 147 -9.56 -12.55 6.70
CA ILE A 147 -9.05 -13.24 5.52
C ILE A 147 -7.52 -13.23 5.46
N PRO A 148 -6.81 -12.09 5.61
CA PRO A 148 -5.35 -12.07 5.52
C PRO A 148 -4.68 -12.98 6.55
N ALA A 149 -5.18 -12.97 7.80
CA ALA A 149 -4.64 -13.80 8.86
C ALA A 149 -4.80 -15.31 8.61
N LYS A 150 -5.88 -15.72 7.93
CA LYS A 150 -6.11 -17.12 7.57
C LYS A 150 -5.31 -17.58 6.36
N LEU A 151 -4.92 -16.66 5.48
CA LEU A 151 -4.17 -16.96 4.27
C LEU A 151 -2.65 -16.91 4.45
N GLN A 152 -2.13 -16.22 5.49
CA GLN A 152 -0.70 -15.96 5.67
C GLN A 152 0.17 -17.22 5.76
N ASP A 153 -0.37 -18.30 6.31
CA ASP A 153 0.38 -19.54 6.55
C ASP A 153 0.22 -20.57 5.42
N ILE A 154 -0.52 -20.22 4.35
CA ILE A 154 -0.72 -21.10 3.21
C ILE A 154 0.53 -21.06 2.33
N GLU A 155 1.19 -22.22 2.16
CA GLU A 155 2.35 -22.36 1.31
C GLU A 155 2.01 -22.00 -0.15
N GLY A 156 2.89 -21.23 -0.80
CA GLY A 156 2.70 -20.74 -2.16
C GLY A 156 2.11 -19.33 -2.23
N ILE A 157 1.54 -18.79 -1.16
CA ILE A 157 1.17 -17.37 -1.05
C ILE A 157 2.39 -16.57 -0.61
N MET A 158 2.80 -15.60 -1.43
CA MET A 158 3.99 -14.78 -1.20
C MET A 158 3.66 -13.42 -0.60
N SER A 159 2.52 -12.83 -0.96
CA SER A 159 1.99 -11.59 -0.39
C SER A 159 0.47 -11.55 -0.49
N CYS A 160 -0.13 -10.76 0.40
CA CYS A 160 -1.55 -10.41 0.40
C CYS A 160 -1.64 -8.90 0.61
N ASP A 161 -2.08 -8.20 -0.43
CA ASP A 161 -2.17 -6.75 -0.44
C ASP A 161 -3.65 -6.34 -0.47
N SER A 162 -4.08 -5.47 0.45
CA SER A 162 -5.41 -4.85 0.36
C SER A 162 -5.40 -3.79 -0.74
N VAL A 163 -6.39 -3.82 -1.62
CA VAL A 163 -6.45 -2.94 -2.78
C VAL A 163 -7.76 -2.14 -2.82
N ALA A 164 -7.68 -0.92 -3.36
CA ALA A 164 -8.86 -0.09 -3.55
C ALA A 164 -9.56 -0.48 -4.86
N GLY A 165 -10.81 -0.92 -4.77
CA GLY A 165 -11.62 -1.29 -5.93
C GLY A 165 -12.35 -2.62 -5.71
N SER A 166 -12.58 -3.33 -6.80
CA SER A 166 -13.08 -4.71 -6.80
C SER A 166 -11.96 -5.58 -7.35
N PRO A 167 -11.22 -6.33 -6.62
CA PRO A 167 -11.42 -7.08 -5.39
C PRO A 167 -11.01 -6.34 -4.12
N SER A 168 -11.17 -7.00 -2.94
CA SER A 168 -10.66 -6.49 -1.66
C SER A 168 -9.17 -6.76 -1.47
N TYR A 169 -8.69 -7.92 -1.95
CA TYR A 169 -7.29 -8.32 -1.80
C TYR A 169 -6.70 -8.82 -3.11
N MET A 170 -5.39 -8.61 -3.25
CA MET A 170 -4.57 -9.16 -4.31
C MET A 170 -3.48 -10.05 -3.71
N LEU A 171 -3.48 -11.33 -4.08
CA LEU A 171 -2.43 -12.26 -3.68
C LEU A 171 -1.38 -12.38 -4.78
N THR A 172 -0.11 -12.42 -4.41
CA THR A 172 0.96 -12.91 -5.26
C THR A 172 1.27 -14.35 -4.88
N VAL A 173 1.21 -15.26 -5.84
CA VAL A 173 1.41 -16.68 -5.56
C VAL A 173 2.48 -17.31 -6.44
N ARG A 174 3.04 -18.42 -5.97
CA ARG A 174 4.00 -19.27 -6.67
C ARG A 174 3.56 -20.73 -6.59
N ALA A 175 3.70 -21.43 -7.68
CA ALA A 175 3.43 -22.86 -7.76
C ALA A 175 4.43 -23.56 -8.67
N ALA A 176 4.64 -24.86 -8.46
CA ALA A 176 5.53 -25.67 -9.29
C ALA A 176 4.94 -25.94 -10.69
N SER A 177 3.61 -26.02 -10.78
CA SER A 177 2.88 -26.32 -12.01
C SER A 177 1.46 -25.73 -11.97
N PRO A 178 0.76 -25.66 -13.12
CA PRO A 178 -0.66 -25.27 -13.14
C PRO A 178 -1.54 -26.15 -12.25
N SER A 179 -1.29 -27.44 -12.17
CA SER A 179 -2.01 -28.35 -11.25
C SER A 179 -1.78 -27.97 -9.78
N LYS A 180 -0.54 -27.58 -9.42
CA LYS A 180 -0.24 -27.10 -8.06
C LYS A 180 -0.86 -25.74 -7.76
N LEU A 181 -1.06 -24.89 -8.77
CA LEU A 181 -1.83 -23.66 -8.63
C LEU A 181 -3.32 -23.96 -8.37
N GLU A 182 -3.88 -24.97 -9.04
CA GLU A 182 -5.25 -25.43 -8.79
C GLU A 182 -5.41 -25.98 -7.37
N ASP A 183 -4.47 -26.82 -6.89
CA ASP A 183 -4.43 -27.29 -5.50
C ASP A 183 -4.46 -26.11 -4.52
N LEU A 184 -3.64 -25.09 -4.76
CA LEU A 184 -3.57 -23.87 -3.94
C LEU A 184 -4.91 -23.12 -3.92
N LEU A 185 -5.57 -22.96 -5.08
CA LEU A 185 -6.89 -22.31 -5.17
C LEU A 185 -7.93 -23.07 -4.34
N ASN A 186 -7.91 -24.43 -4.39
CA ASN A 186 -8.80 -25.26 -3.60
C ASN A 186 -8.56 -25.07 -2.09
N VAL A 187 -7.30 -24.96 -1.65
CA VAL A 187 -6.97 -24.69 -0.25
C VAL A 187 -7.49 -23.30 0.16
N ILE A 188 -7.32 -22.28 -0.67
CA ILE A 188 -7.84 -20.92 -0.39
C ILE A 188 -9.36 -20.98 -0.19
N HIS A 189 -10.10 -21.60 -1.11
CA HIS A 189 -11.58 -21.69 -1.05
C HIS A 189 -12.08 -22.52 0.14
N GLN A 190 -11.31 -23.51 0.58
CA GLN A 190 -11.63 -24.29 1.79
C GLN A 190 -11.36 -23.50 3.08
N THR A 191 -10.37 -22.60 3.06
CA THR A 191 -9.95 -21.84 4.25
C THR A 191 -10.83 -20.61 4.48
N VAL A 192 -11.24 -19.93 3.41
CA VAL A 192 -12.02 -18.69 3.49
C VAL A 192 -13.14 -18.66 2.43
N PRO A 193 -14.33 -18.11 2.78
CA PRO A 193 -15.45 -18.00 1.85
C PRO A 193 -15.24 -16.80 0.91
N VAL A 194 -14.58 -17.04 -0.21
CA VAL A 194 -14.20 -16.00 -1.17
C VAL A 194 -14.49 -16.42 -2.61
N SER A 195 -14.69 -15.44 -3.49
CA SER A 195 -14.59 -15.59 -4.94
C SER A 195 -13.18 -15.17 -5.37
N THR A 196 -12.59 -15.89 -6.32
CA THR A 196 -11.25 -15.59 -6.83
C THR A 196 -11.22 -15.46 -8.34
N GLU A 197 -10.41 -14.51 -8.82
CA GLU A 197 -10.03 -14.39 -10.23
C GLU A 197 -8.51 -14.53 -10.33
N THR A 198 -8.05 -15.48 -11.17
CA THR A 198 -6.63 -15.81 -11.26
C THR A 198 -6.04 -15.37 -12.56
N THR A 199 -4.95 -14.60 -12.50
CA THR A 199 -4.16 -14.15 -13.64
C THR A 199 -2.78 -14.76 -13.58
N ILE A 200 -2.45 -15.65 -14.54
CA ILE A 200 -1.12 -16.28 -14.64
C ILE A 200 -0.16 -15.32 -15.32
N VAL A 201 1.00 -15.11 -14.72
CA VAL A 201 2.09 -14.32 -15.31
C VAL A 201 2.83 -15.18 -16.34
N LEU A 202 2.73 -14.81 -17.60
CA LEU A 202 3.43 -15.53 -18.69
C LEU A 202 4.92 -15.19 -18.70
N GLN A 203 5.25 -13.92 -18.52
CA GLN A 203 6.64 -13.44 -18.53
C GLN A 203 6.79 -12.20 -17.64
N ARG A 204 7.87 -12.15 -16.87
CA ARG A 204 8.29 -10.92 -16.17
C ARG A 204 9.42 -10.27 -16.96
N TYR A 205 9.21 -9.07 -17.45
CA TYR A 205 10.22 -8.34 -18.21
C TYR A 205 11.27 -7.68 -17.31
N PHE A 206 10.87 -7.18 -16.15
CA PHE A 206 11.78 -6.58 -15.16
C PHE A 206 11.17 -6.61 -13.75
N SER A 207 12.04 -6.51 -12.75
CA SER A 207 11.72 -6.25 -11.35
C SER A 207 12.79 -5.31 -10.82
N LYS A 208 12.41 -4.25 -10.13
CA LYS A 208 13.32 -3.33 -9.43
C LYS A 208 13.26 -3.60 -7.95
#